data_76b8425ab08d2dc91d94a30914377151
#
_entry.id   76b8425ab08d2dc91d94a30914377151
#
_cell.length_a   1.000
_cell.length_b   1.000
_cell.length_c   1.000
_cell.angle_alpha   90.00
_cell.angle_beta   90.00
_cell.angle_gamma   90.00
#
_symmetry.space_group_name_H-M   'P 1'
#
loop_
_entity.id
_entity.type
_entity.pdbx_description
1 polymer ?
#
loop_
_entity_poly.entity_id
_entity_poly.type
_entity_poly.pdbx_seq_one_letter_code
_entity_poly.pdbx_strand_id
1 'polypeptide(L)'
;WTIFSIVNSGDDAPRLVIDYENIDENCTADDGTDGVELWGVCYSIEHTTELNLEGNQLTGTIPPEIENLTNLNWLELSSNQLTGSIPPELSNLTNLTRLSLGYNQLTGEIPPELDNLSNLDWLFLQNNELTGTIPPEIGNLTDLTNLGLGSNDFTGEIPPEIGNLTNIIELGLNDNQLMGEIPETICNLNIDWYYSSFSNNQFCPPYPSCIEDYVGDQDTTNCEQVSIIDETLPVTYKLYNAYPNPFNPVTTLHYDLSEDGLVNITIYDMMGRVVSNLVSSQQNAGYKSIQWNSTSNIGQPVSAGLYLYTIQTGDYTQTKKMVLLK
;
A
#
# COMPACT_ATOMS: atom_id res chain seq x y z
N TRP A 1 4.48 37.66 -12.82
CA TRP A 1 5.44 38.69 -13.26
C TRP A 1 6.16 39.23 -12.03
N THR A 2 7.47 39.00 -11.90
CA THR A 2 8.29 39.54 -10.81
C THR A 2 8.52 41.01 -11.11
N ILE A 3 7.93 41.93 -10.35
CA ILE A 3 8.16 43.36 -10.45
C ILE A 3 9.43 43.69 -9.68
N PHE A 4 10.46 44.13 -10.38
CA PHE A 4 11.69 44.67 -9.76
C PHE A 4 11.52 46.18 -9.61
N SER A 5 11.50 46.68 -8.38
CA SER A 5 11.62 48.11 -8.11
C SER A 5 13.01 48.43 -7.57
N ILE A 6 13.67 49.40 -8.18
CA ILE A 6 14.95 49.93 -7.70
C ILE A 6 14.64 51.17 -6.88
N VAL A 7 14.88 51.12 -5.58
CA VAL A 7 14.76 52.28 -4.70
C VAL A 7 16.16 52.92 -4.56
N ASN A 8 16.31 54.14 -5.08
CA ASN A 8 17.47 54.96 -4.85
C ASN A 8 17.32 55.74 -3.54
N SER A 9 17.89 55.25 -2.45
CA SER A 9 18.15 56.08 -1.25
C SER A 9 19.55 56.64 -1.34
N GLY A 10 19.70 57.97 -1.27
CA GLY A 10 20.96 58.66 -1.45
C GLY A 10 22.08 58.12 -0.58
N ASP A 11 23.28 58.04 -1.18
CA ASP A 11 24.61 57.74 -0.63
C ASP A 11 25.02 56.26 -0.43
N ASP A 12 24.21 55.25 -0.76
CA ASP A 12 24.63 53.85 -0.79
C ASP A 12 24.38 53.18 -2.14
N ALA A 13 25.21 52.17 -2.48
CA ALA A 13 25.03 51.38 -3.70
C ALA A 13 23.63 50.83 -3.79
N PRO A 14 23.00 50.77 -4.98
CA PRO A 14 21.64 50.28 -5.17
C PRO A 14 21.53 48.85 -4.62
N ARG A 15 20.68 48.68 -3.63
CA ARG A 15 20.33 47.35 -3.10
C ARG A 15 19.07 46.86 -3.83
N LEU A 16 19.16 45.64 -4.33
CA LEU A 16 17.98 44.92 -4.80
C LEU A 16 17.15 44.56 -3.54
N VAL A 17 16.09 45.28 -3.29
CA VAL A 17 15.06 44.87 -2.29
C VAL A 17 14.07 43.99 -3.07
N ILE A 18 14.10 42.73 -2.79
CA ILE A 18 13.03 41.83 -3.19
C ILE A 18 11.93 42.01 -2.13
N ASP A 19 10.98 42.88 -2.39
CA ASP A 19 9.72 42.86 -1.64
C ASP A 19 9.02 41.56 -2.01
N TYR A 20 9.07 40.60 -1.09
CA TYR A 20 8.08 39.54 -1.04
C TYR A 20 6.78 40.22 -0.53
N GLU A 21 6.15 41.06 -1.34
CA GLU A 21 4.72 41.26 -1.16
C GLU A 21 4.11 39.87 -1.29
N ASN A 22 3.28 39.51 -0.29
CA ASN A 22 2.48 38.31 -0.32
C ASN A 22 2.00 38.10 -1.76
N ILE A 23 2.51 37.07 -2.41
CA ILE A 23 1.81 36.50 -3.54
C ILE A 23 0.53 36.03 -2.88
N ASP A 24 -0.57 36.77 -3.06
CA ASP A 24 -1.89 36.24 -2.79
C ASP A 24 -1.99 34.99 -3.66
N GLU A 25 -1.73 33.84 -3.05
CA GLU A 25 -1.89 32.53 -3.67
C GLU A 25 -3.39 32.28 -4.01
N ASN A 26 -4.24 33.21 -3.58
CA ASN A 26 -5.66 33.22 -3.78
C ASN A 26 -6.04 34.08 -5.01
N CYS A 27 -6.60 33.44 -5.99
CA CYS A 27 -7.30 34.11 -7.08
C CYS A 27 -8.79 34.25 -6.72
N THR A 28 -9.53 35.05 -7.49
CA THR A 28 -11.00 35.10 -7.41
C THR A 28 -11.58 34.25 -8.53
N ALA A 29 -12.37 33.24 -8.17
CA ALA A 29 -13.04 32.36 -9.13
C ALA A 29 -14.15 33.10 -9.90
N ASP A 30 -14.62 32.53 -10.99
CA ASP A 30 -15.66 33.14 -11.85
C ASP A 30 -16.97 33.43 -11.11
N ASP A 31 -17.25 32.73 -10.03
CA ASP A 31 -18.41 32.94 -9.16
C ASP A 31 -18.21 34.03 -8.10
N GLY A 32 -17.03 34.65 -8.07
CA GLY A 32 -16.67 35.74 -7.15
C GLY A 32 -16.20 35.27 -5.78
N THR A 33 -15.99 33.96 -5.57
CA THR A 33 -15.44 33.40 -4.33
C THR A 33 -13.92 33.32 -4.36
N ASP A 34 -13.31 33.11 -3.19
CA ASP A 34 -11.88 32.82 -3.08
C ASP A 34 -11.57 31.49 -3.81
N GLY A 35 -10.49 31.49 -4.57
CA GLY A 35 -10.10 30.36 -5.39
C GLY A 35 -8.63 30.00 -5.27
N VAL A 36 -8.28 28.87 -5.84
CA VAL A 36 -6.90 28.40 -6.04
C VAL A 36 -6.60 28.38 -7.53
N GLU A 37 -5.46 28.90 -7.93
CA GLU A 37 -5.00 28.86 -9.32
C GLU A 37 -4.30 27.53 -9.60
N LEU A 38 -4.87 26.74 -10.52
CA LEU A 38 -4.27 25.52 -11.02
C LEU A 38 -4.18 25.59 -12.55
N TRP A 39 -2.97 25.39 -13.10
CA TRP A 39 -2.70 25.45 -14.55
C TRP A 39 -3.25 26.71 -15.25
N GLY A 40 -3.19 27.89 -14.56
CA GLY A 40 -3.64 29.17 -15.08
C GLY A 40 -5.15 29.41 -15.05
N VAL A 41 -5.92 28.55 -14.38
CA VAL A 41 -7.35 28.69 -14.15
C VAL A 41 -7.62 28.76 -12.64
N CYS A 42 -8.48 29.69 -12.24
CA CYS A 42 -8.90 29.89 -10.86
C CYS A 42 -10.14 29.05 -10.53
N TYR A 43 -10.02 28.13 -9.58
CA TYR A 43 -11.10 27.25 -9.12
C TYR A 43 -11.58 27.67 -7.74
N SER A 44 -12.89 27.77 -7.54
CA SER A 44 -13.51 28.10 -6.26
C SER A 44 -13.19 27.07 -5.18
N ILE A 45 -12.63 27.53 -4.05
CA ILE A 45 -12.36 26.64 -2.90
C ILE A 45 -13.68 26.15 -2.29
N GLU A 46 -14.70 27.01 -2.26
CA GLU A 46 -15.98 26.69 -1.63
C GLU A 46 -16.86 25.78 -2.49
N HIS A 47 -16.88 25.99 -3.81
CA HIS A 47 -17.89 25.39 -4.67
C HIS A 47 -17.34 24.28 -5.58
N THR A 48 -16.03 24.10 -5.70
CA THR A 48 -15.45 23.02 -6.55
C THR A 48 -15.56 21.67 -5.85
N THR A 49 -16.53 20.87 -6.27
CA THR A 49 -16.75 19.50 -5.79
C THR A 49 -16.27 18.44 -6.78
N GLU A 50 -16.17 18.79 -8.06
CA GLU A 50 -15.69 17.94 -9.14
C GLU A 50 -14.75 18.73 -10.04
N LEU A 51 -13.60 18.17 -10.36
CA LEU A 51 -12.61 18.74 -11.26
C LEU A 51 -12.26 17.72 -12.33
N ASN A 52 -12.91 17.85 -13.48
CA ASN A 52 -12.64 17.01 -14.65
C ASN A 52 -11.83 17.80 -15.68
N LEU A 53 -10.55 17.44 -15.80
CA LEU A 53 -9.59 18.00 -16.76
C LEU A 53 -8.98 16.89 -17.64
N GLU A 54 -9.71 15.80 -17.88
CA GLU A 54 -9.29 14.74 -18.79
C GLU A 54 -8.96 15.27 -20.19
N GLY A 55 -7.81 14.88 -20.74
CA GLY A 55 -7.46 15.16 -22.14
C GLY A 55 -7.22 16.64 -22.48
N ASN A 56 -6.97 17.50 -21.51
CA ASN A 56 -6.81 18.94 -21.70
C ASN A 56 -5.38 19.38 -22.08
N GLN A 57 -4.48 18.41 -22.37
CA GLN A 57 -3.09 18.69 -22.70
C GLN A 57 -2.33 19.43 -21.58
N LEU A 58 -2.72 19.22 -20.33
CA LEU A 58 -2.03 19.77 -19.16
C LEU A 58 -0.59 19.29 -19.14
N THR A 59 0.33 20.18 -18.79
CA THR A 59 1.78 19.93 -18.68
C THR A 59 2.31 20.39 -17.33
N GLY A 60 3.54 19.99 -16.99
CA GLY A 60 4.16 20.30 -15.71
C GLY A 60 3.71 19.34 -14.60
N THR A 61 3.88 19.77 -13.37
CA THR A 61 3.54 18.95 -12.19
C THR A 61 2.08 19.16 -11.76
N ILE A 62 1.58 18.23 -10.95
CA ILE A 62 0.33 18.47 -10.20
C ILE A 62 0.68 19.48 -9.11
N PRO A 63 0.05 20.68 -9.10
CA PRO A 63 0.35 21.68 -8.09
C PRO A 63 -0.09 21.20 -6.70
N PRO A 64 0.77 21.28 -5.66
CA PRO A 64 0.38 20.90 -4.30
C PRO A 64 -0.78 21.75 -3.76
N GLU A 65 -0.97 22.97 -4.26
CA GLU A 65 -2.05 23.87 -3.90
C GLU A 65 -3.45 23.29 -4.19
N ILE A 66 -3.53 22.18 -4.95
CA ILE A 66 -4.78 21.42 -5.18
C ILE A 66 -5.42 20.99 -3.85
N GLU A 67 -4.62 20.81 -2.80
CA GLU A 67 -5.09 20.48 -1.44
C GLU A 67 -6.12 21.48 -0.90
N ASN A 68 -6.11 22.73 -1.39
CA ASN A 68 -7.05 23.76 -0.97
C ASN A 68 -8.49 23.50 -1.43
N LEU A 69 -8.69 22.65 -2.45
CA LEU A 69 -10.03 22.26 -2.93
C LEU A 69 -10.66 21.19 -2.00
N THR A 70 -10.78 21.48 -0.73
CA THR A 70 -11.18 20.53 0.32
C THR A 70 -12.57 19.92 0.16
N ASN A 71 -13.43 20.51 -0.69
CA ASN A 71 -14.76 20.00 -1.01
C ASN A 71 -14.76 19.02 -2.20
N LEU A 72 -13.58 18.78 -2.81
CA LEU A 72 -13.48 17.94 -3.98
C LEU A 72 -13.79 16.48 -3.66
N ASN A 73 -14.71 15.87 -4.41
CA ASN A 73 -15.06 14.46 -4.32
C ASN A 73 -14.67 13.66 -5.56
N TRP A 74 -14.40 14.33 -6.68
CA TRP A 74 -13.92 13.71 -7.91
C TRP A 74 -12.82 14.57 -8.56
N LEU A 75 -11.63 13.97 -8.71
CA LEU A 75 -10.50 14.54 -9.42
C LEU A 75 -10.13 13.66 -10.61
N GLU A 76 -10.29 14.19 -11.80
CA GLU A 76 -10.01 13.52 -13.09
C GLU A 76 -8.95 14.32 -13.86
N LEU A 77 -7.73 13.81 -13.90
CA LEU A 77 -6.57 14.41 -14.57
C LEU A 77 -5.97 13.47 -15.62
N SER A 78 -6.66 12.38 -15.96
CA SER A 78 -6.15 11.39 -16.91
C SER A 78 -5.95 11.94 -18.33
N SER A 79 -5.16 11.22 -19.11
CA SER A 79 -4.94 11.54 -20.55
C SER A 79 -4.36 12.94 -20.77
N ASN A 80 -3.38 13.34 -19.96
CA ASN A 80 -2.66 14.60 -20.06
C ASN A 80 -1.16 14.36 -20.28
N GLN A 81 -0.33 15.37 -20.08
CA GLN A 81 1.14 15.32 -20.18
C GLN A 81 1.77 15.77 -18.85
N LEU A 82 1.13 15.41 -17.73
CA LEU A 82 1.61 15.76 -16.40
C LEU A 82 2.86 14.95 -16.07
N THR A 83 3.82 15.62 -15.41
CA THR A 83 5.14 15.08 -15.04
C THR A 83 5.41 15.23 -13.55
N GLY A 84 6.54 14.71 -13.07
CA GLY A 84 6.92 14.79 -11.65
C GLY A 84 6.15 13.78 -10.78
N SER A 85 6.28 13.90 -9.48
CA SER A 85 5.66 12.97 -8.53
C SER A 85 4.21 13.34 -8.21
N ILE A 86 3.46 12.35 -7.75
CA ILE A 86 2.16 12.58 -7.10
C ILE A 86 2.42 13.35 -5.81
N PRO A 87 1.88 14.57 -5.64
CA PRO A 87 2.14 15.35 -4.43
C PRO A 87 1.43 14.71 -3.22
N PRO A 88 2.12 14.53 -2.08
CA PRO A 88 1.50 13.97 -0.87
C PRO A 88 0.34 14.83 -0.35
N GLU A 89 0.30 16.11 -0.69
CA GLU A 89 -0.77 17.05 -0.37
C GLU A 89 -2.15 16.61 -0.90
N LEU A 90 -2.18 15.78 -1.97
CA LEU A 90 -3.43 15.17 -2.44
C LEU A 90 -4.16 14.39 -1.34
N SER A 91 -3.42 13.85 -0.38
CA SER A 91 -3.98 13.12 0.76
C SER A 91 -4.86 13.99 1.69
N ASN A 92 -4.78 15.32 1.57
CA ASN A 92 -5.60 16.25 2.34
C ASN A 92 -7.03 16.38 1.79
N LEU A 93 -7.27 15.89 0.57
CA LEU A 93 -8.59 15.90 -0.08
C LEU A 93 -9.47 14.73 0.42
N THR A 94 -9.71 14.66 1.72
CA THR A 94 -10.34 13.51 2.40
C THR A 94 -11.80 13.23 1.97
N ASN A 95 -12.42 14.14 1.21
CA ASN A 95 -13.74 13.94 0.61
C ASN A 95 -13.67 13.19 -0.74
N LEU A 96 -12.46 12.95 -1.30
CA LEU A 96 -12.34 12.26 -2.59
C LEU A 96 -12.92 10.85 -2.52
N THR A 97 -13.77 10.57 -3.50
CA THR A 97 -14.27 9.23 -3.81
C THR A 97 -13.65 8.68 -5.10
N ARG A 98 -13.17 9.58 -5.99
CA ARG A 98 -12.55 9.19 -7.27
C ARG A 98 -11.30 10.02 -7.54
N LEU A 99 -10.18 9.32 -7.74
CA LEU A 99 -8.90 9.90 -8.15
C LEU A 99 -8.38 9.18 -9.38
N SER A 100 -8.32 9.91 -10.50
CA SER A 100 -7.83 9.40 -11.78
C SER A 100 -6.69 10.27 -12.29
N LEU A 101 -5.47 9.68 -12.31
CA LEU A 101 -4.22 10.28 -12.77
C LEU A 101 -3.60 9.48 -13.92
N GLY A 102 -4.32 8.48 -14.45
CA GLY A 102 -3.82 7.57 -15.47
C GLY A 102 -3.46 8.27 -16.79
N TYR A 103 -2.65 7.61 -17.64
CA TYR A 103 -2.26 8.12 -18.96
C TYR A 103 -1.60 9.51 -18.88
N ASN A 104 -0.52 9.60 -18.08
CA ASN A 104 0.34 10.76 -17.92
C ASN A 104 1.82 10.35 -17.98
N GLN A 105 2.72 11.18 -17.52
CA GLN A 105 4.17 10.94 -17.40
C GLN A 105 4.61 11.15 -15.95
N LEU A 106 3.78 10.75 -14.99
CA LEU A 106 4.06 10.88 -13.57
C LEU A 106 5.15 9.88 -13.16
N THR A 107 6.05 10.32 -12.29
CA THR A 107 7.22 9.58 -11.83
C THR A 107 7.25 9.47 -10.30
N GLY A 108 8.22 8.73 -9.75
CA GLY A 108 8.37 8.57 -8.30
C GLY A 108 7.41 7.52 -7.73
N GLU A 109 7.28 7.49 -6.42
CA GLU A 109 6.53 6.48 -5.70
C GLU A 109 5.08 6.92 -5.43
N ILE A 110 4.21 5.98 -5.13
CA ILE A 110 2.88 6.29 -4.58
C ILE A 110 3.09 6.80 -3.15
N PRO A 111 2.66 8.03 -2.81
CA PRO A 111 2.75 8.51 -1.44
C PRO A 111 1.93 7.62 -0.49
N PRO A 112 2.53 7.06 0.57
CA PRO A 112 1.80 6.24 1.53
C PRO A 112 0.65 7.02 2.21
N GLU A 113 0.78 8.35 2.31
CA GLU A 113 -0.22 9.25 2.87
C GLU A 113 -1.56 9.21 2.12
N LEU A 114 -1.59 8.67 0.87
CA LEU A 114 -2.86 8.49 0.14
C LEU A 114 -3.86 7.61 0.89
N ASP A 115 -3.43 6.85 1.89
CA ASP A 115 -4.31 6.08 2.78
C ASP A 115 -5.28 6.97 3.61
N ASN A 116 -4.99 8.27 3.75
CA ASN A 116 -5.92 9.23 4.36
C ASN A 116 -7.21 9.42 3.56
N LEU A 117 -7.21 9.05 2.27
CA LEU A 117 -8.38 9.13 1.39
C LEU A 117 -9.36 7.97 1.64
N SER A 118 -9.78 7.80 2.89
CA SER A 118 -10.58 6.64 3.36
C SER A 118 -11.92 6.45 2.64
N ASN A 119 -12.44 7.49 1.96
CA ASN A 119 -13.67 7.42 1.18
C ASN A 119 -13.44 7.04 -0.29
N LEU A 120 -12.19 6.74 -0.69
CA LEU A 120 -11.84 6.52 -2.09
C LEU A 120 -12.42 5.19 -2.59
N ASP A 121 -13.24 5.28 -3.63
CA ASP A 121 -13.86 4.16 -4.36
C ASP A 121 -13.02 3.77 -5.58
N TRP A 122 -12.48 4.77 -6.31
CA TRP A 122 -11.67 4.56 -7.51
C TRP A 122 -10.30 5.22 -7.39
N LEU A 123 -9.25 4.45 -7.63
CA LEU A 123 -7.86 4.93 -7.76
C LEU A 123 -7.25 4.44 -9.06
N PHE A 124 -7.07 5.33 -10.03
CA PHE A 124 -6.51 5.04 -11.34
C PHE A 124 -5.18 5.77 -11.54
N LEU A 125 -4.08 5.02 -11.53
CA LEU A 125 -2.70 5.49 -11.72
C LEU A 125 -2.03 4.83 -12.94
N GLN A 126 -2.76 3.99 -13.69
CA GLN A 126 -2.21 3.22 -14.81
C GLN A 126 -1.64 4.10 -15.93
N ASN A 127 -0.70 3.54 -16.70
CA ASN A 127 -0.04 4.23 -17.82
C ASN A 127 0.65 5.52 -17.39
N ASN A 128 1.66 5.37 -16.52
CA ASN A 128 2.57 6.40 -16.07
C ASN A 128 4.01 5.82 -16.00
N GLU A 129 4.93 6.56 -15.40
CA GLU A 129 6.32 6.16 -15.13
C GLU A 129 6.57 6.04 -13.61
N LEU A 130 5.55 5.61 -12.85
CA LEU A 130 5.63 5.47 -11.40
C LEU A 130 6.55 4.30 -11.04
N THR A 131 7.32 4.48 -9.98
CA THR A 131 8.38 3.55 -9.53
C THR A 131 8.21 3.14 -8.06
N GLY A 132 9.15 2.38 -7.53
CA GLY A 132 9.11 1.93 -6.13
C GLY A 132 8.20 0.74 -5.94
N THR A 133 7.73 0.53 -4.73
CA THR A 133 6.85 -0.58 -4.36
C THR A 133 5.41 -0.13 -4.19
N ILE A 134 4.46 -1.05 -4.30
CA ILE A 134 3.09 -0.79 -3.88
C ILE A 134 3.10 -0.65 -2.36
N PRO A 135 2.74 0.51 -1.79
CA PRO A 135 2.80 0.72 -0.36
C PRO A 135 1.73 -0.15 0.36
N PRO A 136 2.07 -0.81 1.47
CA PRO A 136 1.11 -1.61 2.23
C PRO A 136 -0.07 -0.79 2.75
N GLU A 137 0.10 0.52 2.91
CA GLU A 137 -0.93 1.47 3.30
C GLU A 137 -2.12 1.50 2.33
N ILE A 138 -1.91 1.07 1.06
CA ILE A 138 -3.01 0.95 0.09
C ILE A 138 -4.13 0.04 0.60
N GLY A 139 -3.79 -0.97 1.43
CA GLY A 139 -4.74 -1.86 2.07
C GLY A 139 -5.65 -1.20 3.12
N ASN A 140 -5.42 0.07 3.48
CA ASN A 140 -6.28 0.84 4.37
C ASN A 140 -7.46 1.48 3.63
N LEU A 141 -7.40 1.56 2.29
CA LEU A 141 -8.46 2.12 1.45
C LEU A 141 -9.60 1.10 1.24
N THR A 142 -10.26 0.69 2.32
CA THR A 142 -11.20 -0.44 2.33
C THR A 142 -12.47 -0.23 1.51
N ASP A 143 -12.78 1.01 1.13
CA ASP A 143 -13.91 1.34 0.27
C ASP A 143 -13.60 1.21 -1.23
N LEU A 144 -12.31 0.96 -1.61
CA LEU A 144 -11.93 0.81 -3.01
C LEU A 144 -12.68 -0.34 -3.68
N THR A 145 -13.28 -0.03 -4.83
CA THR A 145 -13.85 -1.00 -5.78
C THR A 145 -12.97 -1.18 -7.01
N ASN A 146 -12.20 -0.16 -7.40
CA ASN A 146 -11.33 -0.20 -8.57
C ASN A 146 -9.94 0.35 -8.25
N LEU A 147 -8.91 -0.45 -8.53
CA LEU A 147 -7.51 -0.08 -8.37
C LEU A 147 -6.74 -0.39 -9.66
N GLY A 148 -6.35 0.64 -10.39
CA GLY A 148 -5.58 0.56 -11.63
C GLY A 148 -4.15 1.04 -11.43
N LEU A 149 -3.18 0.12 -11.37
CA LEU A 149 -1.74 0.39 -11.26
C LEU A 149 -0.95 -0.12 -12.47
N GLY A 150 -1.63 -0.71 -13.46
CA GLY A 150 -0.99 -1.32 -14.63
C GLY A 150 -0.18 -0.35 -15.48
N SER A 151 0.79 -0.86 -16.24
CA SER A 151 1.64 -0.07 -17.14
C SER A 151 2.36 1.07 -16.41
N ASN A 152 3.22 0.68 -15.48
CA ASN A 152 4.13 1.51 -14.70
C ASN A 152 5.47 0.77 -14.50
N ASP A 153 6.35 1.30 -13.67
CA ASP A 153 7.64 0.70 -13.32
C ASP A 153 7.68 0.21 -11.85
N PHE A 154 6.56 -0.23 -11.31
CA PHE A 154 6.51 -0.75 -9.94
C PHE A 154 7.33 -2.03 -9.80
N THR A 155 8.05 -2.12 -8.68
CA THR A 155 8.94 -3.24 -8.32
C THR A 155 8.54 -3.86 -6.99
N GLY A 156 9.22 -4.94 -6.59
CA GLY A 156 8.96 -5.61 -5.31
C GLY A 156 7.71 -6.48 -5.33
N GLU A 157 7.23 -6.86 -4.17
CA GLU A 157 6.15 -7.81 -3.98
C GLU A 157 4.80 -7.11 -3.87
N ILE A 158 3.71 -7.83 -4.15
CA ILE A 158 2.36 -7.37 -3.79
C ILE A 158 2.25 -7.42 -2.27
N PRO A 159 1.96 -6.30 -1.58
CA PRO A 159 1.82 -6.31 -0.13
C PRO A 159 0.61 -7.17 0.29
N PRO A 160 0.77 -8.04 1.32
CA PRO A 160 -0.34 -8.89 1.78
C PRO A 160 -1.57 -8.10 2.23
N GLU A 161 -1.39 -6.83 2.58
CA GLU A 161 -2.45 -5.89 2.96
C GLU A 161 -3.44 -5.62 1.82
N ILE A 162 -3.06 -5.90 0.57
CA ILE A 162 -3.99 -5.85 -0.58
C ILE A 162 -5.25 -6.70 -0.31
N GLY A 163 -5.12 -7.80 0.42
CA GLY A 163 -6.23 -8.66 0.82
C GLY A 163 -7.24 -8.03 1.77
N ASN A 164 -6.99 -6.82 2.29
CA ASN A 164 -7.95 -6.06 3.10
C ASN A 164 -8.98 -5.32 2.24
N LEU A 165 -8.72 -5.17 0.93
CA LEU A 165 -9.60 -4.47 -0.01
C LEU A 165 -10.81 -5.33 -0.41
N THR A 166 -11.61 -5.73 0.57
CA THR A 166 -12.69 -6.73 0.36
C THR A 166 -13.82 -6.26 -0.56
N ASN A 167 -13.90 -4.95 -0.84
CA ASN A 167 -14.85 -4.37 -1.78
C ASN A 167 -14.32 -4.30 -3.23
N ILE A 168 -13.04 -4.67 -3.45
CA ILE A 168 -12.42 -4.56 -4.77
C ILE A 168 -13.12 -5.46 -5.79
N ILE A 169 -13.40 -4.91 -6.97
CA ILE A 169 -14.01 -5.61 -8.11
C ILE A 169 -12.99 -5.69 -9.24
N GLU A 170 -12.21 -4.63 -9.44
CA GLU A 170 -11.19 -4.52 -10.49
C GLU A 170 -9.83 -4.21 -9.90
N LEU A 171 -8.83 -5.06 -10.20
CA LEU A 171 -7.44 -4.90 -9.78
C LEU A 171 -6.51 -5.06 -10.99
N GLY A 172 -5.97 -3.95 -11.48
CA GLY A 172 -5.02 -3.92 -12.59
C GLY A 172 -3.59 -3.74 -12.10
N LEU A 173 -2.75 -4.76 -12.23
CA LEU A 173 -1.33 -4.76 -11.86
C LEU A 173 -0.42 -5.08 -13.06
N ASN A 174 -1.00 -5.32 -14.23
CA ASN A 174 -0.28 -5.74 -15.43
C ASN A 174 0.81 -4.75 -15.88
N ASP A 175 1.77 -5.25 -16.66
CA ASP A 175 2.82 -4.44 -17.29
C ASP A 175 3.59 -3.60 -16.25
N ASN A 176 4.21 -4.30 -15.28
CA ASN A 176 5.08 -3.75 -14.24
C ASN A 176 6.33 -4.63 -14.06
N GLN A 177 7.11 -4.36 -13.04
CA GLN A 177 8.28 -5.15 -12.66
C GLN A 177 8.07 -5.80 -11.28
N LEU A 178 6.81 -6.09 -10.93
CA LEU A 178 6.46 -6.73 -9.67
C LEU A 178 6.98 -8.17 -9.66
N MET A 179 7.48 -8.63 -8.50
CA MET A 179 8.15 -9.92 -8.37
C MET A 179 7.72 -10.68 -7.12
N GLY A 180 8.30 -11.84 -6.92
CA GLY A 180 8.03 -12.68 -5.75
C GLY A 180 6.73 -13.47 -5.88
N GLU A 181 6.26 -14.01 -4.78
CA GLU A 181 5.02 -14.77 -4.73
C GLU A 181 3.82 -13.84 -4.62
N ILE A 182 2.73 -14.19 -5.29
CA ILE A 182 1.44 -13.51 -5.08
C ILE A 182 0.89 -13.97 -3.72
N PRO A 183 0.54 -13.04 -2.81
CA PRO A 183 0.11 -13.41 -1.47
C PRO A 183 -1.24 -14.14 -1.48
N GLU A 184 -1.38 -15.20 -0.68
CA GLU A 184 -2.63 -15.95 -0.53
C GLU A 184 -3.83 -15.07 -0.13
N THR A 185 -3.56 -13.91 0.50
CA THR A 185 -4.60 -12.94 0.88
C THR A 185 -5.36 -12.38 -0.32
N ILE A 186 -4.81 -12.48 -1.54
CA ILE A 186 -5.50 -12.11 -2.79
C ILE A 186 -6.81 -12.88 -2.95
N CYS A 187 -6.88 -14.10 -2.42
CA CYS A 187 -8.08 -14.93 -2.47
C CYS A 187 -9.21 -14.47 -1.54
N ASN A 188 -8.97 -13.50 -0.66
CA ASN A 188 -10.01 -12.87 0.15
C ASN A 188 -10.82 -11.83 -0.65
N LEU A 189 -10.32 -11.43 -1.80
CA LEU A 189 -10.92 -10.38 -2.62
C LEU A 189 -12.09 -10.92 -3.43
N ASN A 190 -13.08 -10.06 -3.67
CA ASN A 190 -14.24 -10.40 -4.52
C ASN A 190 -14.04 -9.88 -5.95
N ILE A 191 -12.89 -10.20 -6.53
CA ILE A 191 -12.45 -9.67 -7.83
C ILE A 191 -13.25 -10.29 -8.98
N ASP A 192 -13.62 -9.46 -9.94
CA ASP A 192 -14.00 -9.92 -11.27
C ASP A 192 -12.73 -10.12 -12.12
N TRP A 193 -12.30 -11.38 -12.24
CA TRP A 193 -11.09 -11.75 -12.96
C TRP A 193 -11.12 -11.40 -14.44
N TYR A 194 -12.28 -11.12 -15.02
CA TYR A 194 -12.41 -10.70 -16.42
C TYR A 194 -11.89 -9.26 -16.64
N TYR A 195 -12.03 -8.39 -15.65
CA TYR A 195 -11.57 -7.00 -15.70
C TYR A 195 -10.23 -6.77 -14.98
N SER A 196 -9.73 -7.78 -14.28
CA SER A 196 -8.47 -7.69 -13.53
C SER A 196 -7.32 -8.29 -14.34
N SER A 197 -6.11 -7.76 -14.20
CA SER A 197 -4.95 -8.24 -14.92
C SER A 197 -3.69 -8.18 -14.08
N PHE A 198 -2.90 -9.26 -14.15
CA PHE A 198 -1.62 -9.43 -13.46
C PHE A 198 -0.46 -9.73 -14.44
N SER A 199 -0.77 -9.82 -15.73
CA SER A 199 0.18 -10.24 -16.77
C SER A 199 1.39 -9.30 -16.89
N ASN A 200 2.45 -9.80 -17.53
CA ASN A 200 3.66 -9.03 -17.82
C ASN A 200 4.31 -8.44 -16.55
N ASN A 201 4.52 -9.29 -15.55
CA ASN A 201 5.29 -9.05 -14.34
C ASN A 201 6.34 -10.15 -14.15
N GLN A 202 6.93 -10.24 -12.97
CA GLN A 202 7.93 -11.23 -12.61
C GLN A 202 7.47 -12.10 -11.43
N PHE A 203 6.17 -12.37 -11.33
CA PHE A 203 5.64 -13.21 -10.27
C PHE A 203 6.09 -14.64 -10.40
N CYS A 204 6.40 -15.25 -9.26
CA CYS A 204 6.92 -16.60 -9.18
C CYS A 204 5.85 -17.59 -8.71
N PRO A 205 5.76 -18.78 -9.33
CA PRO A 205 4.93 -19.85 -8.83
C PRO A 205 5.48 -20.42 -7.49
N PRO A 206 4.64 -21.11 -6.66
CA PRO A 206 3.25 -21.43 -6.95
C PRO A 206 2.29 -20.24 -6.81
N TYR A 207 1.29 -20.19 -7.65
CA TYR A 207 0.28 -19.16 -7.58
C TYR A 207 -0.89 -19.60 -6.70
N PRO A 208 -1.55 -18.66 -5.95
CA PRO A 208 -2.76 -18.95 -5.22
C PRO A 208 -3.83 -19.57 -6.14
N SER A 209 -4.53 -20.59 -5.65
CA SER A 209 -5.48 -21.38 -6.46
C SER A 209 -6.64 -20.56 -7.05
N CYS A 210 -6.97 -19.43 -6.43
CA CYS A 210 -8.04 -18.53 -6.91
C CYS A 210 -7.66 -17.71 -8.13
N ILE A 211 -6.35 -17.59 -8.44
CA ILE A 211 -5.83 -16.72 -9.50
C ILE A 211 -5.00 -17.49 -10.53
N GLU A 212 -4.69 -18.76 -10.30
CA GLU A 212 -3.78 -19.56 -11.13
C GLU A 212 -4.09 -19.48 -12.64
N ASP A 213 -5.38 -19.47 -13.00
CA ASP A 213 -5.84 -19.38 -14.39
C ASP A 213 -5.83 -17.92 -14.95
N TYR A 214 -5.59 -16.93 -14.11
CA TYR A 214 -5.73 -15.49 -14.43
C TYR A 214 -4.45 -14.68 -14.27
N VAL A 215 -3.35 -15.30 -13.83
CA VAL A 215 -2.06 -14.62 -13.61
C VAL A 215 -1.51 -14.05 -14.92
N GLY A 216 -1.82 -14.69 -16.06
CA GLY A 216 -1.31 -14.33 -17.38
C GLY A 216 0.19 -14.64 -17.54
N ASP A 217 0.79 -14.06 -18.58
CA ASP A 217 2.21 -14.26 -18.87
C ASP A 217 3.09 -13.58 -17.82
N GLN A 218 4.11 -14.31 -17.32
CA GLN A 218 5.08 -13.82 -16.32
C GLN A 218 6.51 -14.09 -16.80
N ASP A 219 7.41 -13.14 -16.54
CA ASP A 219 8.85 -13.40 -16.66
C ASP A 219 9.37 -14.11 -15.41
N THR A 220 9.41 -15.42 -15.46
CA THR A 220 9.86 -16.25 -14.33
C THR A 220 11.37 -16.54 -14.36
N THR A 221 12.16 -15.84 -15.18
CA THR A 221 13.61 -16.11 -15.33
C THR A 221 14.38 -15.83 -14.03
N ASN A 222 13.91 -14.91 -13.22
CA ASN A 222 14.49 -14.57 -11.91
C ASN A 222 13.83 -15.31 -10.75
N CYS A 223 12.78 -16.09 -11.00
CA CYS A 223 12.28 -16.99 -9.99
C CYS A 223 13.40 -17.97 -9.68
N GLU A 224 13.83 -18.01 -8.43
CA GLU A 224 14.64 -19.13 -8.00
C GLU A 224 13.88 -20.34 -8.52
N GLN A 225 14.51 -21.07 -9.44
CA GLN A 225 13.96 -22.35 -9.84
C GLN A 225 13.80 -23.09 -8.51
N VAL A 226 12.57 -23.12 -8.01
CA VAL A 226 12.16 -24.28 -7.24
C VAL A 226 12.28 -25.40 -8.27
N SER A 227 13.56 -25.77 -8.54
CA SER A 227 13.82 -27.10 -9.04
C SER A 227 12.88 -27.93 -8.20
N ILE A 228 12.21 -28.89 -8.81
CA ILE A 228 11.68 -30.05 -8.13
C ILE A 228 12.88 -30.66 -7.42
N ILE A 229 13.38 -29.98 -6.44
CA ILE A 229 14.19 -30.46 -5.37
C ILE A 229 13.08 -30.98 -4.46
N ASP A 230 12.89 -32.34 -4.54
CA ASP A 230 12.69 -33.13 -3.35
C ASP A 230 12.68 -32.21 -2.16
N GLU A 231 11.52 -32.01 -1.51
CA GLU A 231 11.30 -31.06 -0.39
C GLU A 231 12.60 -30.89 0.40
N THR A 232 13.42 -29.90 0.05
CA THR A 232 14.66 -29.70 0.81
C THR A 232 14.22 -29.19 2.14
N LEU A 233 14.23 -30.14 3.06
CA LEU A 233 13.92 -29.88 4.47
C LEU A 233 14.68 -28.62 4.90
N PRO A 234 14.06 -27.74 5.69
CA PRO A 234 14.76 -26.59 6.21
C PRO A 234 16.10 -27.01 6.81
N VAL A 235 17.18 -26.36 6.44
CA VAL A 235 18.52 -26.71 6.96
C VAL A 235 18.75 -26.29 8.42
N THR A 236 17.85 -25.43 8.94
CA THR A 236 17.90 -24.93 10.31
C THR A 236 16.50 -24.77 10.88
N TYR A 237 16.39 -24.90 12.21
CA TYR A 237 15.17 -24.49 12.91
C TYR A 237 15.00 -22.99 12.86
N LYS A 238 13.77 -22.52 12.66
CA LYS A 238 13.44 -21.10 12.66
C LYS A 238 12.01 -20.86 13.14
N LEU A 239 11.82 -19.80 13.92
CA LEU A 239 10.50 -19.29 14.29
C LEU A 239 10.33 -17.90 13.65
N TYR A 240 9.27 -17.71 12.91
CA TYR A 240 8.98 -16.44 12.24
C TYR A 240 8.18 -15.49 13.15
N ASN A 241 8.06 -14.24 12.74
CA ASN A 241 7.15 -13.33 13.41
C ASN A 241 5.71 -13.78 13.17
N ALA A 242 4.88 -13.64 14.22
CA ALA A 242 3.45 -13.87 14.08
C ALA A 242 2.86 -12.91 13.05
N TYR A 243 1.95 -13.39 12.22
CA TYR A 243 1.28 -12.55 11.24
C TYR A 243 -0.23 -12.89 11.17
N PRO A 244 -1.08 -11.86 11.17
CA PRO A 244 -0.79 -10.44 11.42
C PRO A 244 -0.25 -10.19 12.84
N ASN A 245 0.48 -9.08 13.05
CA ASN A 245 0.95 -8.64 14.36
C ASN A 245 1.21 -7.11 14.36
N PRO A 246 0.35 -6.29 14.98
CA PRO A 246 -0.76 -6.67 15.86
C PRO A 246 -1.89 -7.44 15.18
N PHE A 247 -2.71 -8.20 15.93
CA PHE A 247 -3.76 -9.05 15.39
C PHE A 247 -5.08 -8.97 16.19
N ASN A 248 -6.20 -9.36 15.53
CA ASN A 248 -7.53 -9.40 16.16
C ASN A 248 -8.48 -10.33 15.36
N PRO A 249 -9.01 -11.40 15.91
CA PRO A 249 -8.51 -12.13 17.07
C PRO A 249 -7.54 -13.27 16.70
N VAL A 250 -7.18 -13.42 15.41
CA VAL A 250 -6.42 -14.57 14.89
C VAL A 250 -5.06 -14.12 14.38
N THR A 251 -4.02 -14.90 14.66
CA THR A 251 -2.70 -14.78 14.06
C THR A 251 -2.13 -16.15 13.71
N THR A 252 -1.22 -16.19 12.75
CA THR A 252 -0.53 -17.41 12.32
C THR A 252 0.93 -17.35 12.75
N LEU A 253 1.42 -18.45 13.29
CA LEU A 253 2.82 -18.66 13.64
C LEU A 253 3.43 -19.61 12.61
N HIS A 254 4.44 -19.16 11.89
CA HIS A 254 5.20 -19.98 10.94
C HIS A 254 6.51 -20.44 11.59
N TYR A 255 6.94 -21.66 11.30
CA TYR A 255 8.19 -22.21 11.80
C TYR A 255 8.73 -23.31 10.89
N ASP A 256 10.06 -23.45 10.88
CA ASP A 256 10.79 -24.42 10.09
C ASP A 256 11.38 -25.47 11.01
N LEU A 257 11.29 -26.74 10.59
CA LEU A 257 11.86 -27.91 11.27
C LEU A 257 12.89 -28.56 10.36
N SER A 258 14.16 -28.52 10.75
CA SER A 258 15.25 -29.13 9.96
C SER A 258 15.31 -30.67 10.07
N GLU A 259 14.66 -31.24 11.05
CA GLU A 259 14.55 -32.68 11.25
C GLU A 259 13.27 -33.06 12.00
N ASP A 260 12.89 -34.33 11.94
CA ASP A 260 11.73 -34.85 12.66
C ASP A 260 11.95 -34.76 14.16
N GLY A 261 10.95 -34.29 14.91
CA GLY A 261 11.11 -34.11 16.35
C GLY A 261 9.81 -33.81 17.10
N LEU A 262 9.92 -33.88 18.44
CA LEU A 262 8.85 -33.42 19.31
C LEU A 262 8.87 -31.88 19.32
N VAL A 263 7.77 -31.28 18.87
CA VAL A 263 7.62 -29.83 18.81
C VAL A 263 6.63 -29.38 19.87
N ASN A 264 7.02 -28.38 20.66
CA ASN A 264 6.13 -27.69 21.58
C ASN A 264 6.07 -26.21 21.19
N ILE A 265 4.86 -25.69 20.96
CA ILE A 265 4.61 -24.26 20.76
C ILE A 265 3.66 -23.78 21.84
N THR A 266 4.15 -22.88 22.68
CA THR A 266 3.42 -22.41 23.85
C THR A 266 3.32 -20.90 23.87
N ILE A 267 2.11 -20.40 24.16
CA ILE A 267 1.81 -18.97 24.35
C ILE A 267 1.89 -18.64 25.84
N TYR A 268 2.53 -17.53 26.17
CA TYR A 268 2.68 -17.02 27.53
C TYR A 268 2.14 -15.58 27.63
N ASP A 269 1.63 -15.25 28.80
CA ASP A 269 1.38 -13.84 29.14
C ASP A 269 2.70 -13.15 29.61
N MET A 270 2.64 -11.86 29.85
CA MET A 270 3.80 -11.06 30.28
C MET A 270 4.33 -11.42 31.67
N MET A 271 3.60 -12.22 32.45
CA MET A 271 4.04 -12.75 33.74
C MET A 271 4.70 -14.14 33.62
N GLY A 272 4.83 -14.64 32.37
CA GLY A 272 5.41 -15.97 32.09
C GLY A 272 4.45 -17.13 32.34
N ARG A 273 3.17 -16.89 32.57
CA ARG A 273 2.17 -17.94 32.77
C ARG A 273 1.73 -18.50 31.43
N VAL A 274 1.60 -19.80 31.32
CA VAL A 274 1.10 -20.48 30.13
C VAL A 274 -0.36 -20.08 29.89
N VAL A 275 -0.62 -19.56 28.68
CA VAL A 275 -1.96 -19.20 28.19
C VAL A 275 -2.51 -20.30 27.33
N SER A 276 -1.74 -20.77 26.36
CA SER A 276 -2.16 -21.81 25.43
C SER A 276 -0.97 -22.66 24.95
N ASN A 277 -1.18 -23.96 24.81
CA ASN A 277 -0.27 -24.86 24.14
C ASN A 277 -0.85 -25.18 22.77
N LEU A 278 -0.26 -24.61 21.71
CA LEU A 278 -0.79 -24.76 20.35
C LEU A 278 -0.34 -26.08 19.72
N VAL A 279 0.87 -26.52 20.01
CA VAL A 279 1.47 -27.74 19.49
C VAL A 279 2.19 -28.45 20.64
N SER A 280 1.98 -29.76 20.74
CA SER A 280 2.76 -30.65 21.61
C SER A 280 2.70 -32.07 21.01
N SER A 281 3.42 -32.27 19.91
CA SER A 281 3.37 -33.53 19.14
C SER A 281 4.63 -33.75 18.36
N GLN A 282 4.86 -35.03 17.99
CA GLN A 282 5.88 -35.38 17.01
C GLN A 282 5.48 -34.83 15.65
N GLN A 283 6.39 -34.12 15.01
CA GLN A 283 6.20 -33.58 13.67
C GLN A 283 7.39 -33.93 12.77
N ASN A 284 7.11 -34.12 11.48
CA ASN A 284 8.15 -34.30 10.49
C ASN A 284 8.83 -32.97 10.16
N ALA A 285 10.07 -33.03 9.72
CA ALA A 285 10.79 -31.89 9.15
C ALA A 285 9.97 -31.19 8.06
N GLY A 286 10.25 -29.91 7.80
CA GLY A 286 9.55 -29.10 6.79
C GLY A 286 9.07 -27.76 7.33
N TYR A 287 8.43 -27.00 6.45
CA TYR A 287 7.81 -25.71 6.72
C TYR A 287 6.43 -25.93 7.34
N LYS A 288 6.16 -25.26 8.46
CA LYS A 288 4.95 -25.48 9.28
C LYS A 288 4.29 -24.16 9.65
N SER A 289 2.98 -24.26 9.90
CA SER A 289 2.22 -23.13 10.45
C SER A 289 1.16 -23.61 11.43
N ILE A 290 0.79 -22.74 12.38
CA ILE A 290 -0.30 -22.96 13.34
C ILE A 290 -0.97 -21.64 13.68
N GLN A 291 -2.31 -21.64 13.69
CA GLN A 291 -3.09 -20.47 14.06
C GLN A 291 -3.37 -20.42 15.56
N TRP A 292 -3.39 -19.23 16.11
CA TRP A 292 -3.91 -18.93 17.43
C TRP A 292 -5.07 -17.93 17.34
N ASN A 293 -6.21 -18.32 17.90
CA ASN A 293 -7.45 -17.56 17.89
C ASN A 293 -7.72 -16.80 19.19
N SER A 294 -6.68 -16.37 19.91
CA SER A 294 -6.77 -15.64 21.17
C SER A 294 -7.52 -16.37 22.30
N THR A 295 -7.42 -17.70 22.33
CA THR A 295 -8.03 -18.50 23.40
C THR A 295 -6.99 -19.18 24.27
N SER A 296 -7.35 -19.39 25.54
CA SER A 296 -6.60 -20.21 26.48
C SER A 296 -6.79 -21.71 26.21
N ASN A 297 -6.02 -22.56 26.91
CA ASN A 297 -6.14 -24.03 26.85
C ASN A 297 -7.54 -24.57 27.14
N ILE A 298 -8.37 -23.81 27.84
CA ILE A 298 -9.76 -24.17 28.16
C ILE A 298 -10.77 -23.51 27.24
N GLY A 299 -10.32 -22.94 26.10
CA GLY A 299 -11.15 -22.31 25.09
C GLY A 299 -11.75 -20.94 25.49
N GLN A 300 -11.28 -20.31 26.56
CA GLN A 300 -11.76 -19.00 26.98
C GLN A 300 -11.00 -17.90 26.26
N PRO A 301 -11.66 -16.86 25.73
CA PRO A 301 -11.00 -15.70 25.16
C PRO A 301 -10.05 -15.04 26.17
N VAL A 302 -8.90 -14.59 25.70
CA VAL A 302 -7.91 -13.87 26.52
C VAL A 302 -8.01 -12.38 26.29
N SER A 303 -7.47 -11.59 27.23
CA SER A 303 -7.51 -10.12 27.17
C SER A 303 -6.55 -9.58 26.09
N ALA A 304 -6.89 -8.44 25.52
CA ALA A 304 -5.95 -7.67 24.68
C ALA A 304 -4.66 -7.40 25.47
N GLY A 305 -3.53 -7.43 24.77
CA GLY A 305 -2.23 -7.21 25.38
C GLY A 305 -1.07 -7.86 24.64
N LEU A 306 0.11 -7.77 25.25
CA LEU A 306 1.33 -8.37 24.74
C LEU A 306 1.44 -9.83 25.21
N TYR A 307 1.76 -10.72 24.28
CA TYR A 307 1.99 -12.15 24.50
C TYR A 307 3.36 -12.56 23.97
N LEU A 308 3.92 -13.58 24.58
CA LEU A 308 5.12 -14.26 24.09
C LEU A 308 4.72 -15.63 23.55
N TYR A 309 5.36 -16.07 22.50
CA TYR A 309 5.24 -17.44 22.00
C TYR A 309 6.62 -18.05 21.82
N THR A 310 6.73 -19.30 22.21
CA THR A 310 7.98 -20.04 22.21
C THR A 310 7.80 -21.34 21.47
N ILE A 311 8.75 -21.64 20.56
CA ILE A 311 8.94 -22.98 20.02
C ILE A 311 10.07 -23.66 20.78
N GLN A 312 9.90 -24.95 21.06
CA GLN A 312 10.92 -25.82 21.59
C GLN A 312 10.89 -27.14 20.81
N THR A 313 12.05 -27.55 20.27
CA THR A 313 12.24 -28.83 19.58
C THR A 313 13.69 -29.27 19.76
N GLY A 314 13.93 -30.47 20.34
CA GLY A 314 15.26 -30.88 20.75
C GLY A 314 15.93 -29.85 21.66
N ASP A 315 17.13 -29.43 21.29
CA ASP A 315 17.90 -28.41 22.00
C ASP A 315 17.59 -26.97 21.51
N TYR A 316 16.80 -26.84 20.47
CA TYR A 316 16.42 -25.53 19.91
C TYR A 316 15.26 -24.92 20.68
N THR A 317 15.43 -23.65 21.07
CA THR A 317 14.36 -22.85 21.68
C THR A 317 14.44 -21.43 21.16
N GLN A 318 13.31 -20.89 20.67
CA GLN A 318 13.20 -19.50 20.27
C GLN A 318 11.90 -18.89 20.77
N THR A 319 11.97 -17.65 21.27
CA THR A 319 10.81 -16.90 21.76
C THR A 319 10.65 -15.60 20.98
N LYS A 320 9.44 -15.27 20.64
CA LYS A 320 9.06 -14.02 20.02
C LYS A 320 7.84 -13.40 20.70
N LYS A 321 7.50 -12.16 20.33
CA LYS A 321 6.38 -11.39 20.90
C LYS A 321 5.31 -11.11 19.85
N MET A 322 4.07 -10.99 20.29
CA MET A 322 2.92 -10.57 19.48
C MET A 322 1.94 -9.74 20.31
N VAL A 323 1.13 -8.92 19.62
CA VAL A 323 0.18 -7.99 20.27
C VAL A 323 -1.22 -8.34 19.83
N LEU A 324 -2.07 -8.70 20.77
CA LEU A 324 -3.52 -8.87 20.55
C LEU A 324 -4.22 -7.53 20.76
N LEU A 325 -4.94 -7.07 19.76
CA LEU A 325 -5.83 -5.93 19.83
C LEU A 325 -7.20 -6.35 20.43
N LYS A 326 -8.04 -5.37 20.71
CA LYS A 326 -9.34 -5.61 21.34
C LYS A 326 -10.45 -5.52 20.28
#